data_ac31dbbc0fe18e03ca276fccaee23230
#
_entry.id   ac31dbbc0fe18e03ca276fccaee23230
#
_cell.length_a   1.000
_cell.length_b   1.000
_cell.length_c   1.000
_cell.angle_alpha   90.00
_cell.angle_beta   90.00
_cell.angle_gamma   90.00
#
_symmetry.space_group_name_H-M   'P 1'
#
loop_
_entity.id
_entity.type
_entity.pdbx_description
1 polymer ?
#
loop_
_entity_poly.entity_id
_entity_poly.type
_entity_poly.pdbx_seq_one_letter_code
_entity_poly.pdbx_strand_id
1 'polypeptide(L)'
;MEGKRLGLCQKSLFAVPNHLTEQWASEFLRLYPSANILVATKKDFETRNRKKFCARIATGDYDAVIIGHSQFERIPVSRERQERLLQEQIWEIEDGISELKASRAERFTIKELERTKKNLMAKLQKLHDAARKDDVVTFEQLGVDRLYVDEAHSFKNLFLYTKMRNVAGLSTTDAQKSSDMLLKCRYIDELTHGKGVTFATGTPISNSMTELYTMMRYLQHDMLKRNSLTHFDCWASAFGETTTAIELAPEGTGYRARTRFAKFFNLPELMNLFREAADIKTADQLNLPTPTAIYHTEVTQPTALQQQMVQELSERAAKVHSGAIAPTEDNMLKITSDGRKLGLDQRVINPDLPDDPNSKVNLCVNNIHRIWQDGQADKLTQLVFCDLSTPKGKAAQSGRIAAKGTDSPELHALEAAIDAETGPEEPPFTIYDDIREKLVARGIPREQIAFIHEANTEVRKKELFAKVRSGQVRVLMGSTFKMGAGMNVQDRLVALHDLDCPWRPGDLEQRSGRIIRQGNRNKEVHIYRYVTESTFDAYLWQTVENKQKFISQIMTSKSPVRSCEDIDEAALSYAEIKALCAGDE
;
A
#
# COMPACT_ATOMS: atom_id res chain seq x y z
N MET A 1 24.45 14.68 -5.60
CA MET A 1 25.44 15.64 -6.17
C MET A 1 26.13 16.44 -5.07
N GLU A 2 25.44 17.30 -4.32
CA GLU A 2 26.09 18.19 -3.35
C GLU A 2 26.88 17.45 -2.26
N GLY A 3 26.38 16.34 -1.74
CA GLY A 3 27.12 15.51 -0.79
C GLY A 3 28.45 15.00 -1.36
N LYS A 4 28.47 14.58 -2.63
CA LYS A 4 29.70 14.13 -3.31
C LYS A 4 30.65 15.31 -3.52
N ARG A 5 30.14 16.47 -3.97
CA ARG A 5 30.93 17.70 -4.14
C ARG A 5 31.60 18.17 -2.83
N LEU A 6 30.90 17.97 -1.70
CA LEU A 6 31.40 18.34 -0.38
C LEU A 6 32.28 17.25 0.27
N GLY A 7 32.49 16.11 -0.40
CA GLY A 7 33.23 14.98 0.16
C GLY A 7 32.51 14.21 1.27
N LEU A 8 31.19 14.42 1.44
CA LEU A 8 30.37 13.77 2.45
C LEU A 8 29.92 12.36 2.04
N CYS A 9 29.99 12.03 0.77
CA CYS A 9 29.73 10.71 0.23
C CYS A 9 30.50 10.49 -1.07
N GLN A 10 30.70 9.24 -1.42
CA GLN A 10 31.40 8.85 -2.65
C GLN A 10 30.43 8.30 -3.69
N LYS A 11 29.52 7.42 -3.28
CA LYS A 11 28.64 6.72 -4.21
C LYS A 11 27.22 6.61 -3.67
N SER A 12 26.30 7.31 -4.35
CA SER A 12 24.88 7.34 -3.98
C SER A 12 24.06 6.36 -4.81
N LEU A 13 23.21 5.57 -4.15
CA LEU A 13 22.26 4.67 -4.79
C LEU A 13 20.83 5.09 -4.45
N PHE A 14 19.98 5.18 -5.48
CA PHE A 14 18.58 5.55 -5.40
C PHE A 14 17.73 4.32 -5.74
N ALA A 15 17.09 3.73 -4.73
CA ALA A 15 16.11 2.66 -4.89
C ALA A 15 14.72 3.27 -5.03
N VAL A 16 14.10 3.09 -6.19
CA VAL A 16 12.85 3.77 -6.55
C VAL A 16 11.82 2.73 -7.08
N PRO A 17 10.52 3.04 -7.11
CA PRO A 17 9.55 2.17 -7.76
C PRO A 17 9.95 1.85 -9.20
N ASN A 18 9.77 0.60 -9.62
CA ASN A 18 10.30 0.10 -10.91
C ASN A 18 9.88 0.93 -12.13
N HIS A 19 8.70 1.51 -12.10
CA HIS A 19 8.15 2.32 -13.20
C HIS A 19 8.62 3.77 -13.19
N LEU A 20 9.32 4.20 -12.13
CA LEU A 20 9.80 5.57 -11.96
C LEU A 20 11.29 5.75 -12.29
N THR A 21 12.03 4.69 -12.58
CA THR A 21 13.49 4.75 -12.81
C THR A 21 13.88 5.75 -13.90
N GLU A 22 13.16 5.78 -15.01
CA GLU A 22 13.43 6.73 -16.10
C GLU A 22 13.01 8.16 -15.76
N GLN A 23 11.92 8.33 -15.01
CA GLN A 23 11.49 9.64 -14.54
C GLN A 23 12.52 10.22 -13.57
N TRP A 24 13.00 9.44 -12.61
CA TRP A 24 14.05 9.82 -11.69
C TRP A 24 15.34 10.25 -12.43
N ALA A 25 15.74 9.48 -13.44
CA ALA A 25 16.90 9.81 -14.28
C ALA A 25 16.71 11.15 -15.01
N SER A 26 15.54 11.37 -15.60
CA SER A 26 15.21 12.60 -16.31
C SER A 26 15.22 13.83 -15.39
N GLU A 27 14.58 13.72 -14.22
CA GLU A 27 14.57 14.83 -13.24
C GLU A 27 15.96 15.07 -12.64
N PHE A 28 16.74 14.02 -12.40
CA PHE A 28 18.12 14.16 -11.93
C PHE A 28 18.98 14.93 -12.94
N LEU A 29 18.92 14.56 -14.23
CA LEU A 29 19.66 15.24 -15.29
C LEU A 29 19.14 16.65 -15.58
N ARG A 30 17.87 16.92 -15.32
CA ARG A 30 17.32 18.28 -15.42
C ARG A 30 17.92 19.21 -14.36
N LEU A 31 18.16 18.71 -13.15
CA LEU A 31 18.80 19.47 -12.07
C LEU A 31 20.33 19.53 -12.23
N TYR A 32 20.92 18.45 -12.72
CA TYR A 32 22.38 18.29 -12.86
C TYR A 32 22.72 17.75 -14.25
N PRO A 33 22.72 18.60 -15.31
CA PRO A 33 22.87 18.17 -16.71
C PRO A 33 24.18 17.44 -17.01
N SER A 34 25.25 17.73 -16.25
CA SER A 34 26.58 17.11 -16.42
C SER A 34 26.80 15.86 -15.56
N ALA A 35 25.78 15.41 -14.81
CA ALA A 35 25.94 14.29 -13.92
C ALA A 35 26.15 12.97 -14.67
N ASN A 36 27.10 12.17 -14.19
CA ASN A 36 27.33 10.81 -14.67
C ASN A 36 26.44 9.84 -13.88
N ILE A 37 25.31 9.42 -14.48
CA ILE A 37 24.35 8.54 -13.82
C ILE A 37 24.31 7.16 -14.46
N LEU A 38 24.06 6.13 -13.65
CA LEU A 38 23.80 4.77 -14.07
C LEU A 38 22.36 4.39 -13.75
N VAL A 39 21.58 4.08 -14.78
CA VAL A 39 20.15 3.68 -14.62
C VAL A 39 20.00 2.20 -14.93
N ALA A 40 19.43 1.46 -13.99
CA ALA A 40 19.20 0.03 -14.15
C ALA A 40 18.00 -0.25 -15.06
N THR A 41 18.16 -1.19 -15.98
CA THR A 41 17.10 -1.70 -16.85
C THR A 41 16.71 -3.13 -16.47
N LYS A 42 15.57 -3.61 -16.94
CA LYS A 42 15.16 -5.02 -16.72
C LYS A 42 16.19 -6.00 -17.27
N LYS A 43 16.85 -5.69 -18.40
CA LYS A 43 17.88 -6.54 -19.04
C LYS A 43 19.13 -6.66 -18.19
N ASP A 44 19.51 -5.62 -17.44
CA ASP A 44 20.69 -5.64 -16.59
C ASP A 44 20.56 -6.65 -15.43
N PHE A 45 19.33 -6.99 -15.04
CA PHE A 45 19.03 -7.94 -13.96
C PHE A 45 18.60 -9.33 -14.44
N GLU A 46 18.74 -9.62 -15.71
CA GLU A 46 18.75 -11.01 -16.19
C GLU A 46 19.96 -11.76 -15.61
N THR A 47 19.81 -13.04 -15.34
CA THR A 47 20.82 -13.86 -14.63
C THR A 47 22.24 -13.69 -15.20
N ARG A 48 22.37 -13.64 -16.53
CA ARG A 48 23.67 -13.49 -17.20
C ARG A 48 24.29 -12.09 -17.14
N ASN A 49 23.47 -11.04 -16.95
CA ASN A 49 23.90 -9.64 -17.01
C ASN A 49 24.12 -9.02 -15.62
N ARG A 50 23.45 -9.55 -14.58
CA ARG A 50 23.46 -9.01 -13.23
C ARG A 50 24.87 -8.83 -12.65
N LYS A 51 25.74 -9.85 -12.81
CA LYS A 51 27.13 -9.77 -12.35
C LYS A 51 27.88 -8.60 -13.01
N LYS A 52 27.70 -8.43 -14.33
CA LYS A 52 28.32 -7.35 -15.10
C LYS A 52 27.82 -5.97 -14.65
N PHE A 53 26.50 -5.86 -14.39
CA PHE A 53 25.91 -4.61 -13.93
C PHE A 53 26.41 -4.24 -12.52
N CYS A 54 26.44 -5.18 -11.59
CA CYS A 54 26.98 -4.96 -10.25
C CYS A 54 28.49 -4.60 -10.30
N ALA A 55 29.26 -5.24 -11.16
CA ALA A 55 30.67 -4.88 -11.37
C ALA A 55 30.84 -3.44 -11.89
N ARG A 56 29.96 -2.99 -12.81
CA ARG A 56 29.94 -1.60 -13.26
C ARG A 56 29.67 -0.62 -12.12
N ILE A 57 28.72 -0.95 -11.22
CA ILE A 57 28.47 -0.11 -10.03
C ILE A 57 29.74 -0.06 -9.16
N ALA A 58 30.35 -1.21 -8.90
CA ALA A 58 31.52 -1.32 -8.02
C ALA A 58 32.71 -0.52 -8.53
N THR A 59 33.01 -0.61 -9.83
CA THR A 59 34.22 -0.03 -10.44
C THR A 59 34.01 1.35 -11.06
N GLY A 60 32.77 1.75 -11.36
CA GLY A 60 32.47 3.01 -12.02
C GLY A 60 32.38 4.17 -11.04
N ASP A 61 32.78 5.35 -11.50
CA ASP A 61 32.58 6.61 -10.78
C ASP A 61 31.30 7.28 -11.26
N TYR A 62 30.19 6.95 -10.59
CA TYR A 62 28.88 7.50 -10.86
C TYR A 62 28.47 8.50 -9.78
N ASP A 63 27.79 9.56 -10.20
CA ASP A 63 27.20 10.54 -9.30
C ASP A 63 25.90 10.00 -8.67
N ALA A 64 25.18 9.18 -9.44
CA ALA A 64 24.00 8.47 -8.97
C ALA A 64 23.84 7.13 -9.67
N VAL A 65 23.43 6.11 -8.90
CA VAL A 65 22.96 4.84 -9.42
C VAL A 65 21.47 4.76 -9.12
N ILE A 66 20.63 4.66 -10.17
CA ILE A 66 19.17 4.61 -10.04
C ILE A 66 18.71 3.20 -10.37
N ILE A 67 18.01 2.56 -9.43
CA ILE A 67 17.61 1.16 -9.52
C ILE A 67 16.17 0.96 -9.06
N GLY A 68 15.42 0.09 -9.72
CA GLY A 68 14.06 -0.27 -9.28
C GLY A 68 14.05 -1.17 -8.04
N HIS A 69 13.03 -1.08 -7.19
CA HIS A 69 12.91 -1.87 -5.96
C HIS A 69 13.13 -3.36 -6.20
N SER A 70 12.45 -3.96 -7.19
CA SER A 70 12.58 -5.39 -7.49
C SER A 70 13.96 -5.80 -8.02
N GLN A 71 14.70 -4.86 -8.56
CA GLN A 71 16.08 -5.07 -9.02
C GLN A 71 17.05 -4.94 -7.84
N PHE A 72 16.80 -3.97 -6.95
CA PHE A 72 17.55 -3.76 -5.73
C PHE A 72 17.54 -4.99 -4.80
N GLU A 73 16.39 -5.65 -4.65
CA GLU A 73 16.24 -6.90 -3.91
C GLU A 73 17.13 -8.05 -4.46
N ARG A 74 17.46 -8.01 -5.75
CA ARG A 74 18.29 -9.05 -6.40
C ARG A 74 19.79 -8.87 -6.18
N ILE A 75 20.22 -7.78 -5.58
CA ILE A 75 21.61 -7.59 -5.16
C ILE A 75 21.75 -8.20 -3.77
N PRO A 76 22.46 -9.32 -3.61
CA PRO A 76 22.53 -9.98 -2.31
C PRO A 76 23.39 -9.20 -1.33
N VAL A 77 23.09 -9.32 -0.06
CA VAL A 77 23.97 -8.93 1.05
C VAL A 77 24.90 -10.09 1.34
N SER A 78 26.06 -9.82 1.92
CA SER A 78 27.03 -10.86 2.31
C SER A 78 26.37 -11.93 3.19
N ARG A 79 26.87 -13.13 3.05
CA ARG A 79 26.34 -14.30 3.75
C ARG A 79 26.45 -14.14 5.27
N GLU A 80 27.57 -13.63 5.73
CA GLU A 80 27.86 -13.42 7.15
C GLU A 80 26.84 -12.51 7.81
N ARG A 81 26.36 -11.48 7.07
CA ARG A 81 25.30 -10.59 7.56
C ARG A 81 23.94 -11.28 7.60
N GLN A 82 23.63 -12.09 6.59
CA GLN A 82 22.38 -12.86 6.56
C GLN A 82 22.36 -13.88 7.70
N GLU A 83 23.46 -14.59 7.93
CA GLU A 83 23.62 -15.56 9.04
C GLU A 83 23.43 -14.87 10.39
N ARG A 84 24.07 -13.71 10.59
CA ARG A 84 23.97 -12.94 11.83
C ARG A 84 22.53 -12.52 12.12
N LEU A 85 21.82 -11.98 11.14
CA LEU A 85 20.42 -11.59 11.32
C LEU A 85 19.53 -12.77 11.68
N LEU A 86 19.68 -13.89 10.96
CA LEU A 86 18.89 -15.10 11.26
C LEU A 86 19.20 -15.63 12.67
N GLN A 87 20.46 -15.58 13.09
CA GLN A 87 20.87 -16.00 14.43
C GLN A 87 20.32 -15.07 15.52
N GLU A 88 20.34 -13.76 15.30
CA GLU A 88 19.71 -12.76 16.20
C GLU A 88 18.21 -13.05 16.37
N GLN A 89 17.49 -13.27 15.26
CA GLN A 89 16.07 -13.60 15.29
C GLN A 89 15.78 -14.93 16.01
N ILE A 90 16.63 -15.94 15.85
CA ILE A 90 16.51 -17.22 16.55
C ILE A 90 16.71 -17.02 18.06
N TRP A 91 17.70 -16.27 18.49
CA TRP A 91 17.95 -15.96 19.90
C TRP A 91 16.80 -15.18 20.55
N GLU A 92 16.26 -14.16 19.85
CA GLU A 92 15.09 -13.42 20.33
C GLU A 92 13.88 -14.34 20.59
N ILE A 93 13.64 -15.30 19.68
CA ILE A 93 12.55 -16.29 19.84
C ILE A 93 12.86 -17.28 20.97
N GLU A 94 14.10 -17.74 21.12
CA GLU A 94 14.53 -18.64 22.21
C GLU A 94 14.35 -18.02 23.58
N ASP A 95 14.75 -16.76 23.71
CA ASP A 95 14.57 -15.98 24.93
C ASP A 95 13.08 -15.83 25.28
N GLY A 96 12.26 -15.44 24.29
CA GLY A 96 10.83 -15.36 24.45
C GLY A 96 10.13 -16.67 24.81
N ILE A 97 10.56 -17.80 24.22
CA ILE A 97 10.05 -19.13 24.60
C ILE A 97 10.42 -19.45 26.05
N SER A 98 11.63 -19.11 26.49
CA SER A 98 12.12 -19.34 27.85
C SER A 98 11.30 -18.56 28.88
N GLU A 99 11.02 -17.29 28.61
CA GLU A 99 10.17 -16.45 29.46
C GLU A 99 8.70 -16.93 29.54
N LEU A 100 8.13 -17.33 28.39
CA LEU A 100 6.77 -17.86 28.35
C LEU A 100 6.62 -19.20 29.08
N LYS A 101 7.66 -20.04 29.04
CA LYS A 101 7.70 -21.28 29.84
C LYS A 101 7.79 -20.98 31.34
N ALA A 102 8.57 -19.96 31.73
CA ALA A 102 8.69 -19.55 33.14
C ALA A 102 7.39 -18.94 33.69
N SER A 103 6.64 -18.18 32.86
CA SER A 103 5.36 -17.55 33.23
C SER A 103 4.16 -18.48 33.15
N ARG A 104 4.33 -19.76 32.85
CA ARG A 104 3.24 -20.76 32.63
C ARG A 104 2.22 -20.33 31.57
N ALA A 105 2.65 -19.57 30.57
CA ALA A 105 1.80 -19.13 29.47
C ALA A 105 1.23 -20.30 28.64
N GLU A 106 0.22 -20.04 27.84
CA GLU A 106 -0.48 -21.04 27.06
C GLU A 106 0.44 -21.84 26.11
N ARG A 107 0.33 -23.16 26.15
CA ARG A 107 1.13 -24.10 25.34
C ARG A 107 1.05 -23.87 23.83
N PHE A 108 -0.01 -23.25 23.34
CA PHE A 108 -0.19 -22.99 21.92
C PHE A 108 0.77 -21.92 21.39
N THR A 109 0.98 -20.83 22.14
CA THR A 109 1.95 -19.75 21.74
C THR A 109 3.35 -20.29 21.65
N ILE A 110 3.72 -21.12 22.63
CA ILE A 110 5.05 -21.77 22.63
C ILE A 110 5.23 -22.62 21.37
N LYS A 111 4.22 -23.41 20.97
CA LYS A 111 4.26 -24.21 19.74
C LYS A 111 4.41 -23.37 18.47
N GLU A 112 3.73 -22.23 18.39
CA GLU A 112 3.84 -21.33 17.24
C GLU A 112 5.23 -20.71 17.14
N LEU A 113 5.81 -20.28 18.26
CA LEU A 113 7.18 -19.78 18.33
C LEU A 113 8.20 -20.87 18.00
N GLU A 114 8.01 -22.08 18.50
CA GLU A 114 8.85 -23.24 18.15
C GLU A 114 8.79 -23.54 16.64
N ARG A 115 7.61 -23.41 16.01
CA ARG A 115 7.47 -23.56 14.56
C ARG A 115 8.21 -22.44 13.81
N THR A 116 8.10 -21.19 14.25
CA THR A 116 8.81 -20.05 13.64
C THR A 116 10.33 -20.23 13.78
N LYS A 117 10.82 -20.60 14.97
CA LYS A 117 12.21 -20.95 15.20
C LYS A 117 12.68 -22.03 14.23
N LYS A 118 11.94 -23.13 14.09
CA LYS A 118 12.27 -24.22 13.17
C LYS A 118 12.37 -23.73 11.71
N ASN A 119 11.49 -22.83 11.29
CA ASN A 119 11.54 -22.25 9.95
C ASN A 119 12.79 -21.38 9.75
N LEU A 120 13.17 -20.57 10.74
CA LEU A 120 14.39 -19.75 10.68
C LEU A 120 15.66 -20.63 10.68
N MET A 121 15.71 -21.68 11.50
CA MET A 121 16.80 -22.65 11.48
C MET A 121 16.91 -23.35 10.12
N ALA A 122 15.80 -23.73 9.49
CA ALA A 122 15.80 -24.30 8.15
C ALA A 122 16.31 -23.30 7.09
N LYS A 123 15.98 -22.00 7.22
CA LYS A 123 16.54 -20.95 6.36
C LYS A 123 18.04 -20.80 6.56
N LEU A 124 18.51 -20.81 7.80
CA LEU A 124 19.94 -20.75 8.14
C LEU A 124 20.70 -21.95 7.56
N GLN A 125 20.14 -23.16 7.71
CA GLN A 125 20.74 -24.37 7.12
C GLN A 125 20.82 -24.29 5.58
N LYS A 126 19.75 -23.84 4.91
CA LYS A 126 19.77 -23.63 3.46
C LYS A 126 20.84 -22.61 3.03
N LEU A 127 21.04 -21.56 3.83
CA LEU A 127 22.08 -20.58 3.57
C LEU A 127 23.48 -21.21 3.68
N HIS A 128 23.71 -22.10 4.65
CA HIS A 128 24.93 -22.87 4.79
C HIS A 128 25.17 -23.84 3.62
N ASP A 129 24.10 -24.51 3.14
CA ASP A 129 24.19 -25.48 2.05
C ASP A 129 24.40 -24.81 0.67
N ALA A 130 23.89 -23.59 0.48
CA ALA A 130 24.02 -22.82 -0.76
C ALA A 130 25.45 -22.28 -1.00
N ALA A 131 26.34 -22.39 -0.04
CA ALA A 131 27.71 -21.82 -0.04
C ALA A 131 28.60 -22.22 -1.23
N ARG A 132 28.21 -23.18 -2.04
CA ARG A 132 29.06 -23.74 -3.10
C ARG A 132 28.80 -23.16 -4.51
N LYS A 133 27.82 -22.26 -4.70
CA LYS A 133 27.35 -21.92 -6.07
C LYS A 133 27.37 -20.46 -6.51
N ASP A 134 27.50 -19.46 -5.62
CA ASP A 134 27.29 -18.06 -6.04
C ASP A 134 28.54 -17.17 -5.86
N ASP A 135 29.27 -17.01 -6.94
CA ASP A 135 30.24 -15.93 -7.17
C ASP A 135 29.47 -14.66 -7.65
N VAL A 136 28.65 -14.06 -6.77
CA VAL A 136 27.88 -12.85 -7.07
C VAL A 136 28.44 -11.69 -6.26
N VAL A 137 28.59 -10.53 -6.91
CA VAL A 137 28.98 -9.28 -6.24
C VAL A 137 27.92 -8.90 -5.20
N THR A 138 28.32 -8.78 -3.94
CA THR A 138 27.43 -8.42 -2.84
C THR A 138 27.24 -6.91 -2.74
N PHE A 139 26.22 -6.48 -1.99
CA PHE A 139 25.91 -5.06 -1.81
C PHE A 139 27.09 -4.29 -1.20
N GLU A 140 27.79 -4.89 -0.26
CA GLU A 140 28.98 -4.32 0.39
C GLU A 140 30.09 -4.02 -0.62
N GLN A 141 30.23 -4.88 -1.63
CA GLN A 141 31.27 -4.75 -2.66
C GLN A 141 30.96 -3.66 -3.69
N LEU A 142 29.73 -3.12 -3.71
CA LEU A 142 29.36 -2.03 -4.62
C LEU A 142 30.03 -0.69 -4.25
N GLY A 143 30.49 -0.54 -3.01
CA GLY A 143 31.07 0.70 -2.52
C GLY A 143 30.07 1.85 -2.35
N VAL A 144 28.78 1.51 -2.16
CA VAL A 144 27.73 2.47 -1.88
C VAL A 144 27.81 2.93 -0.44
N ASP A 145 27.83 4.25 -0.21
CA ASP A 145 27.86 4.86 1.12
C ASP A 145 26.67 5.79 1.39
N ARG A 146 25.77 5.94 0.42
CA ARG A 146 24.49 6.66 0.57
C ARG A 146 23.38 5.89 -0.13
N LEU A 147 22.34 5.59 0.62
CA LEU A 147 21.14 4.90 0.14
C LEU A 147 19.92 5.82 0.28
N TYR A 148 19.30 6.13 -0.85
CA TYR A 148 18.05 6.86 -0.91
C TYR A 148 16.95 5.90 -1.37
N VAL A 149 15.84 5.84 -0.63
CA VAL A 149 14.72 4.93 -0.93
C VAL A 149 13.45 5.75 -1.10
N ASP A 150 12.94 5.79 -2.31
CA ASP A 150 11.65 6.42 -2.61
C ASP A 150 10.50 5.44 -2.35
N GLU A 151 9.35 5.94 -1.94
CA GLU A 151 8.17 5.16 -1.54
C GLU A 151 8.53 4.06 -0.52
N ALA A 152 9.27 4.47 0.52
CA ALA A 152 9.83 3.56 1.54
C ALA A 152 8.77 2.77 2.32
N HIS A 153 7.51 3.25 2.35
CA HIS A 153 6.39 2.50 2.93
C HIS A 153 6.17 1.12 2.29
N SER A 154 6.71 0.88 1.10
CA SER A 154 6.70 -0.44 0.44
C SER A 154 7.47 -1.52 1.21
N PHE A 155 8.31 -1.14 2.17
CA PHE A 155 9.12 -2.04 2.99
C PHE A 155 8.62 -2.20 4.43
N LYS A 156 7.38 -1.83 4.71
CA LYS A 156 6.78 -1.87 6.05
C LYS A 156 6.58 -3.27 6.64
N ASN A 157 6.47 -4.31 5.80
CA ASN A 157 6.26 -5.68 6.23
C ASN A 157 7.59 -6.34 6.65
N LEU A 158 8.24 -5.76 7.66
CA LEU A 158 9.44 -6.30 8.25
C LEU A 158 9.07 -7.30 9.34
N PHE A 159 9.71 -8.48 9.32
CA PHE A 159 9.53 -9.46 10.39
C PHE A 159 9.80 -8.82 11.76
N LEU A 160 8.89 -9.01 12.67
CA LEU A 160 9.06 -8.66 14.07
C LEU A 160 8.66 -9.84 14.95
N TYR A 161 9.42 -10.02 16.01
CA TYR A 161 9.09 -10.94 17.08
C TYR A 161 8.20 -10.22 18.09
N THR A 162 7.13 -10.89 18.53
CA THR A 162 6.26 -10.41 19.62
C THR A 162 5.68 -11.59 20.39
N LYS A 163 5.54 -11.44 21.69
CA LYS A 163 4.80 -12.36 22.57
C LYS A 163 3.28 -12.15 22.45
N MET A 164 2.88 -11.02 21.86
CA MET A 164 1.48 -10.69 21.67
C MET A 164 0.88 -11.55 20.57
N ARG A 165 -0.30 -12.07 20.82
CA ARG A 165 -1.00 -12.93 19.86
C ARG A 165 -1.99 -12.16 19.05
N ASN A 166 -2.10 -12.55 17.78
CA ASN A 166 -3.19 -12.09 16.90
C ASN A 166 -3.43 -10.58 16.99
N VAL A 167 -2.34 -9.79 17.07
CA VAL A 167 -2.43 -8.34 17.10
C VAL A 167 -2.70 -7.88 15.67
N ALA A 168 -3.82 -7.20 15.47
CA ALA A 168 -4.15 -6.58 14.20
C ALA A 168 -3.08 -5.55 13.83
N GLY A 169 -2.73 -5.47 12.53
CA GLY A 169 -1.73 -4.52 12.03
C GLY A 169 -0.28 -4.98 12.15
N LEU A 170 0.00 -6.09 12.81
CA LEU A 170 1.34 -6.66 12.87
C LEU A 170 1.56 -7.69 11.79
N SER A 171 2.54 -7.45 10.92
CA SER A 171 2.98 -8.47 9.98
C SER A 171 3.87 -9.49 10.71
N THR A 172 3.34 -10.68 10.92
CA THR A 172 4.13 -11.84 11.37
C THR A 172 4.79 -12.56 10.20
N THR A 173 4.53 -12.13 8.97
CA THR A 173 5.12 -12.68 7.77
C THR A 173 6.42 -11.95 7.43
N ASP A 174 7.48 -12.71 7.20
CA ASP A 174 8.78 -12.19 6.75
C ASP A 174 8.73 -11.92 5.25
N ALA A 175 8.51 -10.67 4.86
CA ALA A 175 8.72 -10.26 3.49
C ALA A 175 10.23 -10.17 3.21
N GLN A 176 10.75 -11.10 2.41
CA GLN A 176 12.18 -11.18 2.08
C GLN A 176 12.76 -9.82 1.66
N LYS A 177 12.00 -8.99 0.92
CA LYS A 177 12.42 -7.64 0.52
C LYS A 177 12.67 -6.70 1.69
N SER A 178 11.86 -6.80 2.76
CA SER A 178 11.99 -5.93 3.93
C SER A 178 13.17 -6.35 4.80
N SER A 179 13.40 -7.65 4.98
CA SER A 179 14.58 -8.17 5.68
C SER A 179 15.88 -7.87 4.93
N ASP A 180 15.87 -7.98 3.60
CA ASP A 180 16.99 -7.59 2.74
C ASP A 180 17.29 -6.08 2.84
N MET A 181 16.25 -5.23 2.80
CA MET A 181 16.40 -3.78 3.01
C MET A 181 17.00 -3.48 4.38
N LEU A 182 16.56 -4.16 5.44
CA LEU A 182 17.10 -3.95 6.79
C LEU A 182 18.60 -4.24 6.85
N LEU A 183 19.05 -5.34 6.25
CA LEU A 183 20.48 -5.69 6.22
C LEU A 183 21.31 -4.63 5.49
N LYS A 184 20.80 -4.10 4.38
CA LYS A 184 21.45 -3.03 3.61
C LYS A 184 21.49 -1.72 4.39
N CYS A 185 20.40 -1.35 5.05
CA CYS A 185 20.36 -0.17 5.93
C CYS A 185 21.38 -0.31 7.08
N ARG A 186 21.40 -1.46 7.76
CA ARG A 186 22.37 -1.73 8.83
C ARG A 186 23.81 -1.63 8.36
N TYR A 187 24.12 -2.16 7.17
CA TYR A 187 25.45 -2.02 6.58
C TYR A 187 25.84 -0.56 6.34
N ILE A 188 24.94 0.21 5.74
CA ILE A 188 25.20 1.63 5.47
C ILE A 188 25.31 2.43 6.78
N ASP A 189 24.51 2.14 7.79
CA ASP A 189 24.59 2.79 9.10
C ASP A 189 25.91 2.49 9.82
N GLU A 190 26.36 1.25 9.78
CA GLU A 190 27.69 0.87 10.31
C GLU A 190 28.81 1.65 9.60
N LEU A 191 28.74 1.77 8.27
CA LEU A 191 29.73 2.46 7.46
C LEU A 191 29.74 3.98 7.69
N THR A 192 28.58 4.58 7.94
CA THR A 192 28.36 6.04 7.96
C THR A 192 27.98 6.58 9.33
N HIS A 193 28.02 5.75 10.38
CA HIS A 193 27.60 6.11 11.73
C HIS A 193 26.17 6.69 11.78
N GLY A 194 25.24 5.99 11.12
CA GLY A 194 23.81 6.34 11.10
C GLY A 194 23.42 7.52 10.19
N LYS A 195 24.29 7.91 9.24
CA LYS A 195 24.07 9.10 8.39
C LYS A 195 23.92 8.79 6.90
N GLY A 196 23.80 7.52 6.55
CA GLY A 196 23.88 7.07 5.15
C GLY A 196 22.56 6.70 4.50
N VAL A 197 21.49 6.54 5.25
CA VAL A 197 20.17 6.09 4.75
C VAL A 197 19.17 7.23 4.79
N THR A 198 18.45 7.43 3.69
CA THR A 198 17.36 8.40 3.60
C THR A 198 16.14 7.74 2.97
N PHE A 199 15.04 7.70 3.71
CA PHE A 199 13.75 7.24 3.23
C PHE A 199 12.88 8.44 2.84
N ALA A 200 12.20 8.34 1.70
CA ALA A 200 11.22 9.31 1.25
C ALA A 200 9.86 8.61 1.08
N THR A 201 8.82 9.19 1.64
CA THR A 201 7.45 8.70 1.48
C THR A 201 6.43 9.78 1.81
N GLY A 202 5.33 9.82 1.09
CA GLY A 202 4.17 10.65 1.43
C GLY A 202 3.31 10.05 2.55
N THR A 203 3.47 8.75 2.85
CA THR A 203 2.62 8.00 3.78
C THR A 203 3.47 7.11 4.70
N PRO A 204 4.22 7.69 5.67
CA PRO A 204 5.05 6.90 6.58
C PRO A 204 4.21 5.95 7.46
N ILE A 205 2.97 6.34 7.73
CA ILE A 205 1.94 5.53 8.38
C ILE A 205 0.80 5.42 7.38
N SER A 206 0.59 4.24 6.82
CA SER A 206 -0.45 4.02 5.82
C SER A 206 -1.71 3.35 6.39
N ASN A 207 -1.58 2.62 7.48
CA ASN A 207 -2.67 1.87 8.07
C ASN A 207 -2.64 1.85 9.61
N SER A 208 -1.52 1.51 10.23
CA SER A 208 -1.38 1.39 11.68
C SER A 208 -0.15 2.12 12.22
N MET A 209 -0.22 2.61 13.44
CA MET A 209 0.92 3.22 14.15
C MET A 209 2.10 2.25 14.34
N THR A 210 1.86 0.95 14.29
CA THR A 210 2.92 -0.07 14.33
C THR A 210 3.89 0.03 13.16
N GLU A 211 3.45 0.60 12.03
CA GLU A 211 4.30 0.87 10.87
C GLU A 211 5.41 1.88 11.21
N LEU A 212 5.14 2.80 12.13
CA LEU A 212 6.13 3.76 12.62
C LEU A 212 7.30 3.05 13.31
N TYR A 213 7.02 2.03 14.14
CA TYR A 213 8.07 1.21 14.74
C TYR A 213 8.96 0.57 13.67
N THR A 214 8.37 0.07 12.59
CA THR A 214 9.13 -0.50 11.48
C THR A 214 10.06 0.54 10.84
N MET A 215 9.60 1.78 10.62
CA MET A 215 10.44 2.86 10.12
C MET A 215 11.58 3.20 11.10
N MET A 216 11.29 3.24 12.40
CA MET A 216 12.31 3.45 13.44
C MET A 216 13.35 2.31 13.46
N ARG A 217 12.97 1.07 13.19
CA ARG A 217 13.91 -0.05 13.08
C ARG A 217 14.90 0.11 11.94
N TYR A 218 14.48 0.72 10.83
CA TYR A 218 15.36 1.01 9.71
C TYR A 218 16.31 2.18 9.99
N LEU A 219 15.79 3.26 10.59
CA LEU A 219 16.45 4.57 10.62
C LEU A 219 17.02 4.95 11.99
N GLN A 220 16.56 4.34 13.08
CA GLN A 220 16.84 4.76 14.45
C GLN A 220 17.22 3.57 15.35
N HIS A 221 17.90 2.57 14.80
CA HIS A 221 18.24 1.36 15.56
C HIS A 221 19.00 1.63 16.85
N ASP A 222 20.03 2.51 16.80
CA ASP A 222 20.84 2.84 17.96
C ASP A 222 20.04 3.63 19.01
N MET A 223 19.09 4.47 18.57
CA MET A 223 18.18 5.17 19.48
C MET A 223 17.24 4.17 20.16
N LEU A 224 16.64 3.25 19.42
CA LEU A 224 15.81 2.19 19.98
C LEU A 224 16.60 1.36 21.01
N LYS A 225 17.86 1.03 20.72
CA LYS A 225 18.74 0.30 21.62
C LYS A 225 19.04 1.07 22.90
N ARG A 226 19.38 2.36 22.80
CA ARG A 226 19.65 3.23 23.96
C ARG A 226 18.45 3.38 24.89
N ASN A 227 17.24 3.35 24.35
CA ASN A 227 16.00 3.50 25.10
C ASN A 227 15.38 2.13 25.47
N SER A 228 16.05 1.00 25.24
CA SER A 228 15.51 -0.35 25.48
C SER A 228 14.19 -0.65 24.73
N LEU A 229 14.03 -0.06 23.54
CA LEU A 229 12.83 -0.16 22.68
C LEU A 229 13.08 -1.04 21.43
N THR A 230 14.16 -1.82 21.41
CA THR A 230 14.51 -2.69 20.27
C THR A 230 13.52 -3.82 20.06
N HIS A 231 12.94 -4.32 21.15
CA HIS A 231 11.88 -5.34 21.06
C HIS A 231 10.53 -4.66 20.91
N PHE A 232 9.72 -5.20 19.99
CA PHE A 232 8.39 -4.64 19.73
C PHE A 232 7.52 -4.56 20.99
N ASP A 233 7.57 -5.59 21.84
CA ASP A 233 6.76 -5.63 23.07
C ASP A 233 7.11 -4.50 24.06
N CYS A 234 8.40 -4.12 24.14
CA CYS A 234 8.83 -2.98 24.94
C CYS A 234 8.34 -1.66 24.37
N TRP A 235 8.47 -1.47 23.05
CA TRP A 235 7.94 -0.30 22.36
C TRP A 235 6.43 -0.21 22.51
N ALA A 236 5.73 -1.32 22.30
CA ALA A 236 4.28 -1.41 22.42
C ALA A 236 3.81 -1.09 23.84
N SER A 237 4.52 -1.58 24.86
CA SER A 237 4.19 -1.25 26.27
C SER A 237 4.40 0.23 26.62
N ALA A 238 5.34 0.90 25.93
CA ALA A 238 5.60 2.32 26.15
C ALA A 238 4.61 3.25 25.46
N PHE A 239 4.03 2.81 24.33
CA PHE A 239 3.24 3.68 23.45
C PHE A 239 1.85 3.14 23.08
N GLY A 240 1.53 1.90 23.42
CA GLY A 240 0.27 1.27 23.02
C GLY A 240 -0.45 0.56 24.15
N GLU A 241 -1.76 0.67 24.17
CA GLU A 241 -2.64 -0.10 25.04
C GLU A 241 -3.30 -1.19 24.19
N THR A 242 -3.12 -2.43 24.62
CA THR A 242 -3.74 -3.57 23.96
C THR A 242 -5.00 -3.98 24.71
N THR A 243 -6.09 -4.18 23.97
CA THR A 243 -7.30 -4.81 24.49
C THR A 243 -7.44 -6.20 23.89
N THR A 244 -7.80 -7.16 24.73
CA THR A 244 -8.10 -8.51 24.28
C THR A 244 -9.62 -8.68 24.22
N ALA A 245 -10.15 -8.76 22.99
CA ALA A 245 -11.54 -9.11 22.75
C ALA A 245 -11.66 -10.60 22.42
N ILE A 246 -12.72 -11.22 22.89
CA ILE A 246 -13.05 -12.58 22.50
C ILE A 246 -13.79 -12.49 21.15
N GLU A 247 -13.12 -12.88 20.09
CA GLU A 247 -13.68 -12.91 18.73
C GLU A 247 -13.83 -14.35 18.24
N LEU A 248 -14.77 -14.55 17.33
CA LEU A 248 -14.89 -15.85 16.68
C LEU A 248 -13.61 -16.11 15.85
N ALA A 249 -13.09 -17.32 15.93
CA ALA A 249 -11.95 -17.71 15.10
C ALA A 249 -12.32 -17.61 13.60
N PRO A 250 -11.40 -17.17 12.71
CA PRO A 250 -11.69 -17.08 11.27
C PRO A 250 -12.17 -18.38 10.65
N GLU A 251 -11.81 -19.50 11.28
CA GLU A 251 -12.21 -20.84 10.86
C GLU A 251 -13.68 -21.17 11.24
N GLY A 252 -14.40 -20.25 11.91
CA GLY A 252 -15.78 -20.46 12.34
C GLY A 252 -15.95 -21.46 13.48
N THR A 253 -14.89 -22.04 14.00
CA THR A 253 -14.92 -23.06 15.05
C THR A 253 -14.35 -22.51 16.36
N GLY A 254 -15.25 -21.97 17.21
CA GLY A 254 -14.90 -21.53 18.56
C GLY A 254 -14.49 -20.06 18.68
N TYR A 255 -14.36 -19.61 19.93
CA TYR A 255 -13.93 -18.27 20.27
C TYR A 255 -12.40 -18.24 20.47
N ARG A 256 -11.74 -17.21 19.92
CA ARG A 256 -10.35 -16.92 20.22
C ARG A 256 -10.21 -15.53 20.82
N ALA A 257 -9.31 -15.40 21.76
CA ALA A 257 -8.89 -14.11 22.22
C ALA A 257 -8.05 -13.42 21.12
N ARG A 258 -8.48 -12.27 20.62
CA ARG A 258 -7.72 -11.42 19.72
C ARG A 258 -7.30 -10.17 20.43
N THR A 259 -6.00 -9.95 20.50
CA THR A 259 -5.43 -8.74 21.08
C THR A 259 -5.27 -7.71 19.97
N ARG A 260 -5.75 -6.50 20.21
CA ARG A 260 -5.61 -5.36 19.29
C ARG A 260 -4.93 -4.22 20.02
N PHE A 261 -4.21 -3.40 19.30
CA PHE A 261 -3.90 -2.06 19.78
C PHE A 261 -5.19 -1.25 19.73
N ALA A 262 -5.80 -1.03 20.91
CA ALA A 262 -7.01 -0.24 20.98
C ALA A 262 -6.70 1.24 21.02
N LYS A 263 -5.61 1.59 21.69
CA LYS A 263 -5.19 2.99 21.87
C LYS A 263 -3.68 3.12 21.80
N PHE A 264 -3.24 4.23 21.25
CA PHE A 264 -1.86 4.70 21.40
C PHE A 264 -1.85 5.84 22.42
N PHE A 265 -0.85 5.85 23.27
CA PHE A 265 -0.61 6.89 24.28
C PHE A 265 0.83 7.38 24.21
N ASN A 266 1.18 8.41 24.96
CA ASN A 266 2.49 9.06 24.90
C ASN A 266 2.88 9.47 23.46
N LEU A 267 1.89 9.88 22.66
CA LEU A 267 2.09 10.25 21.26
C LEU A 267 3.08 11.40 21.08
N PRO A 268 3.07 12.48 21.93
CA PRO A 268 4.05 13.55 21.82
C PRO A 268 5.48 13.05 21.99
N GLU A 269 5.71 12.15 22.94
CA GLU A 269 7.01 11.54 23.21
C GLU A 269 7.46 10.65 22.03
N LEU A 270 6.56 9.82 21.52
CA LEU A 270 6.83 8.98 20.34
C LEU A 270 7.18 9.84 19.12
N MET A 271 6.42 10.91 18.86
CA MET A 271 6.67 11.80 17.75
C MET A 271 7.96 12.61 17.91
N ASN A 272 8.32 12.99 19.13
CA ASN A 272 9.60 13.63 19.37
C ASN A 272 10.77 12.69 19.07
N LEU A 273 10.70 11.43 19.50
CA LEU A 273 11.70 10.41 19.16
C LEU A 273 11.79 10.20 17.65
N PHE A 274 10.66 10.12 16.96
CA PHE A 274 10.66 9.93 15.51
C PHE A 274 11.24 11.14 14.75
N ARG A 275 10.94 12.36 15.21
CA ARG A 275 11.43 13.61 14.61
C ARG A 275 12.93 13.81 14.72
N GLU A 276 13.62 13.11 15.62
CA GLU A 276 15.09 13.13 15.64
C GLU A 276 15.69 12.66 14.30
N ALA A 277 14.99 11.77 13.57
CA ALA A 277 15.43 11.23 12.28
C ALA A 277 14.51 11.60 11.11
N ALA A 278 13.40 12.32 11.34
CA ALA A 278 12.41 12.61 10.32
C ALA A 278 12.17 14.11 10.12
N ASP A 279 12.25 14.58 8.88
CA ASP A 279 11.77 15.90 8.47
C ASP A 279 10.37 15.75 7.86
N ILE A 280 9.36 16.28 8.57
CA ILE A 280 7.95 16.15 8.20
C ILE A 280 7.45 17.51 7.73
N LYS A 281 7.01 17.57 6.48
CA LYS A 281 6.41 18.76 5.86
C LYS A 281 5.03 18.43 5.32
N THR A 282 4.04 19.17 5.75
CA THR A 282 2.67 19.07 5.24
C THR A 282 2.42 20.10 4.13
N ALA A 283 1.41 19.87 3.31
CA ALA A 283 1.12 20.73 2.15
C ALA A 283 0.93 22.20 2.52
N ASP A 284 0.28 22.48 3.67
CA ASP A 284 0.07 23.83 4.19
C ASP A 284 1.36 24.55 4.62
N GLN A 285 2.41 23.80 4.98
CA GLN A 285 3.73 24.35 5.35
C GLN A 285 4.59 24.67 4.13
N LEU A 286 4.33 24.02 2.99
CA LEU A 286 5.16 24.12 1.80
C LEU A 286 4.81 25.29 0.87
N ASN A 287 3.61 25.90 1.02
CA ASN A 287 3.11 26.98 0.16
C ASN A 287 3.33 26.71 -1.35
N LEU A 288 3.07 25.48 -1.77
CA LEU A 288 3.28 25.06 -3.16
C LEU A 288 2.20 25.69 -4.07
N PRO A 289 2.55 26.07 -5.32
CA PRO A 289 1.57 26.57 -6.29
C PRO A 289 0.70 25.41 -6.80
N THR A 290 -0.21 24.94 -5.96
CA THR A 290 -1.17 23.89 -6.27
C THR A 290 -2.57 24.46 -6.32
N PRO A 291 -3.51 23.85 -7.08
CA PRO A 291 -4.89 24.29 -7.10
C PRO A 291 -5.58 24.10 -5.76
N THR A 292 -6.59 24.93 -5.49
CA THR A 292 -7.49 24.75 -4.36
C THR A 292 -8.45 23.60 -4.66
N ALA A 293 -8.53 22.62 -3.76
CA ALA A 293 -9.46 21.49 -3.92
C ALA A 293 -10.82 21.78 -3.27
N ILE A 294 -11.88 21.55 -4.04
CA ILE A 294 -13.27 21.59 -3.58
C ILE A 294 -13.78 20.16 -3.51
N TYR A 295 -14.17 19.73 -2.32
CA TYR A 295 -14.68 18.39 -2.08
C TYR A 295 -16.21 18.36 -2.18
N HIS A 296 -16.71 17.37 -2.92
CA HIS A 296 -18.13 17.09 -3.08
C HIS A 296 -18.41 15.68 -2.58
N THR A 297 -19.32 15.52 -1.64
CA THR A 297 -19.84 14.22 -1.22
C THR A 297 -21.20 13.99 -1.84
N GLU A 298 -21.26 13.04 -2.76
CA GLU A 298 -22.46 12.68 -3.51
C GLU A 298 -23.08 11.43 -2.87
N VAL A 299 -24.18 11.63 -2.16
CA VAL A 299 -24.88 10.58 -1.42
C VAL A 299 -26.08 10.07 -2.23
N THR A 300 -26.18 8.76 -2.39
CA THR A 300 -27.30 8.09 -3.05
C THR A 300 -27.99 7.12 -2.09
N GLN A 301 -29.29 6.94 -2.29
CA GLN A 301 -30.08 5.99 -1.51
C GLN A 301 -29.98 4.59 -2.11
N PRO A 302 -29.91 3.53 -1.28
CA PRO A 302 -29.93 2.16 -1.79
C PRO A 302 -31.31 1.80 -2.33
N THR A 303 -31.35 0.98 -3.36
CA THR A 303 -32.60 0.38 -3.85
C THR A 303 -33.17 -0.59 -2.80
N ALA A 304 -34.48 -0.89 -2.88
CA ALA A 304 -35.10 -1.92 -2.03
C ALA A 304 -34.39 -3.28 -2.17
N LEU A 305 -33.90 -3.59 -3.38
CA LEU A 305 -33.15 -4.80 -3.65
C LEU A 305 -31.77 -4.79 -2.97
N GLN A 306 -31.06 -3.67 -3.03
CA GLN A 306 -29.78 -3.53 -2.31
C GLN A 306 -29.96 -3.66 -0.81
N GLN A 307 -31.02 -3.08 -0.23
CA GLN A 307 -31.37 -3.22 1.19
C GLN A 307 -31.62 -4.69 1.56
N GLN A 308 -32.37 -5.42 0.73
CA GLN A 308 -32.56 -6.87 0.94
C GLN A 308 -31.24 -7.63 0.89
N MET A 309 -30.38 -7.36 -0.10
CA MET A 309 -29.07 -8.01 -0.23
C MET A 309 -28.13 -7.67 0.96
N VAL A 310 -28.21 -6.47 1.53
CA VAL A 310 -27.50 -6.11 2.77
C VAL A 310 -27.96 -6.98 3.93
N GLN A 311 -29.28 -7.23 4.06
CA GLN A 311 -29.80 -8.16 5.08
C GLN A 311 -29.33 -9.60 4.86
N GLU A 312 -29.29 -10.07 3.61
CA GLU A 312 -28.74 -11.40 3.27
C GLU A 312 -27.27 -11.52 3.68
N LEU A 313 -26.45 -10.46 3.51
CA LEU A 313 -25.07 -10.42 4.00
C LEU A 313 -25.02 -10.53 5.53
N SER A 314 -25.95 -9.91 6.27
CA SER A 314 -26.06 -10.05 7.72
C SER A 314 -26.39 -11.48 8.15
N GLU A 315 -27.32 -12.13 7.43
CA GLU A 315 -27.66 -13.54 7.69
C GLU A 315 -26.48 -14.47 7.41
N ARG A 316 -25.74 -14.22 6.32
CA ARG A 316 -24.49 -14.94 6.02
C ARG A 316 -23.47 -14.75 7.15
N ALA A 317 -23.28 -13.52 7.62
CA ALA A 317 -22.39 -13.21 8.74
C ALA A 317 -22.81 -13.94 10.02
N ALA A 318 -24.13 -14.03 10.31
CA ALA A 318 -24.65 -14.79 11.44
C ALA A 318 -24.37 -16.30 11.32
N LYS A 319 -24.48 -16.87 10.12
CA LYS A 319 -24.19 -18.30 9.86
C LYS A 319 -22.68 -18.59 10.01
N VAL A 320 -21.82 -17.69 9.51
CA VAL A 320 -20.36 -17.78 9.72
C VAL A 320 -20.04 -17.67 11.20
N HIS A 321 -20.69 -16.73 11.90
CA HIS A 321 -20.47 -16.51 13.34
C HIS A 321 -20.90 -17.73 14.19
N SER A 322 -21.99 -18.40 13.83
CA SER A 322 -22.47 -19.61 14.53
C SER A 322 -21.69 -20.89 14.17
N GLY A 323 -20.76 -20.82 13.23
CA GLY A 323 -20.04 -21.98 12.72
C GLY A 323 -20.90 -22.94 11.87
N ALA A 324 -22.06 -22.48 11.39
CA ALA A 324 -22.99 -23.29 10.59
C ALA A 324 -22.51 -23.50 9.14
N ILE A 325 -21.51 -22.75 8.68
CA ILE A 325 -20.95 -22.84 7.33
C ILE A 325 -19.42 -23.03 7.44
N ALA A 326 -18.84 -23.85 6.57
CA ALA A 326 -17.39 -24.04 6.51
C ALA A 326 -16.68 -22.76 6.05
N PRO A 327 -15.52 -22.37 6.63
CA PRO A 327 -14.79 -21.16 6.25
C PRO A 327 -14.35 -21.12 4.78
N THR A 328 -14.27 -22.29 4.14
CA THR A 328 -13.98 -22.44 2.70
C THR A 328 -15.18 -22.09 1.82
N GLU A 329 -16.40 -22.22 2.32
CA GLU A 329 -17.62 -21.88 1.58
C GLU A 329 -17.95 -20.40 1.74
N ASP A 330 -17.93 -19.88 3.00
CA ASP A 330 -18.16 -18.47 3.28
C ASP A 330 -17.37 -18.01 4.51
N ASN A 331 -16.98 -16.72 4.52
CA ASN A 331 -16.21 -16.12 5.60
C ASN A 331 -16.41 -14.60 5.65
N MET A 332 -16.03 -13.96 6.78
CA MET A 332 -16.22 -12.53 6.98
C MET A 332 -15.54 -11.67 5.92
N LEU A 333 -14.43 -12.15 5.35
CA LEU A 333 -13.69 -11.45 4.32
C LEU A 333 -14.45 -11.44 2.98
N LYS A 334 -15.03 -12.58 2.60
CA LYS A 334 -15.88 -12.71 1.40
C LYS A 334 -17.13 -11.84 1.55
N ILE A 335 -17.78 -11.89 2.72
CA ILE A 335 -18.95 -11.07 3.03
C ILE A 335 -18.62 -9.58 2.93
N THR A 336 -17.48 -9.13 3.48
CA THR A 336 -17.04 -7.74 3.41
C THR A 336 -16.75 -7.33 1.95
N SER A 337 -16.11 -8.20 1.17
CA SER A 337 -15.89 -7.96 -0.26
C SER A 337 -17.18 -7.82 -1.05
N ASP A 338 -18.15 -8.72 -0.81
CA ASP A 338 -19.46 -8.67 -1.46
C ASP A 338 -20.23 -7.41 -1.03
N GLY A 339 -20.15 -7.02 0.24
CA GLY A 339 -20.77 -5.78 0.74
C GLY A 339 -20.21 -4.52 0.07
N ARG A 340 -18.90 -4.47 -0.17
CA ARG A 340 -18.28 -3.38 -0.93
C ARG A 340 -18.74 -3.35 -2.39
N LYS A 341 -18.81 -4.50 -3.05
CA LYS A 341 -19.30 -4.62 -4.42
C LYS A 341 -20.76 -4.18 -4.51
N LEU A 342 -21.58 -4.59 -3.55
CA LEU A 342 -22.99 -4.20 -3.45
C LEU A 342 -23.15 -2.69 -3.24
N GLY A 343 -22.31 -2.08 -2.38
CA GLY A 343 -22.29 -0.63 -2.18
C GLY A 343 -21.82 0.13 -3.42
N LEU A 344 -21.05 -0.48 -4.31
CA LEU A 344 -20.69 0.11 -5.60
C LEU A 344 -21.85 0.04 -6.58
N ASP A 345 -22.33 -1.16 -6.89
CA ASP A 345 -23.47 -1.43 -7.78
C ASP A 345 -23.93 -2.88 -7.62
N GLN A 346 -25.23 -3.09 -7.49
CA GLN A 346 -25.84 -4.42 -7.35
C GLN A 346 -25.46 -5.37 -8.51
N ARG A 347 -25.25 -4.84 -9.72
CA ARG A 347 -24.89 -5.61 -10.92
C ARG A 347 -23.47 -6.19 -10.87
N VAL A 348 -22.61 -5.69 -9.97
CA VAL A 348 -21.28 -6.29 -9.73
C VAL A 348 -21.40 -7.63 -9.00
N ILE A 349 -22.47 -7.84 -8.22
CA ILE A 349 -22.79 -9.11 -7.57
C ILE A 349 -23.53 -10.03 -8.55
N ASN A 350 -24.58 -9.51 -9.20
CA ASN A 350 -25.35 -10.25 -10.18
C ASN A 350 -25.65 -9.35 -11.40
N PRO A 351 -25.02 -9.60 -12.55
CA PRO A 351 -25.18 -8.79 -13.76
C PRO A 351 -26.62 -8.73 -14.32
N ASP A 352 -27.46 -9.71 -13.97
CA ASP A 352 -28.85 -9.77 -14.43
C ASP A 352 -29.77 -8.79 -13.69
N LEU A 353 -29.28 -8.15 -12.63
CA LEU A 353 -30.06 -7.15 -11.89
C LEU A 353 -30.21 -5.84 -12.68
N PRO A 354 -31.32 -5.11 -12.48
CA PRO A 354 -31.57 -3.87 -13.21
C PRO A 354 -30.56 -2.77 -12.84
N ASP A 355 -30.28 -1.92 -13.84
CA ASP A 355 -29.56 -0.66 -13.58
C ASP A 355 -30.48 0.31 -12.82
N ASP A 356 -29.97 0.87 -11.72
CA ASP A 356 -30.67 1.91 -10.99
C ASP A 356 -30.27 3.29 -11.53
N PRO A 357 -31.21 4.07 -12.13
CA PRO A 357 -30.92 5.40 -12.64
C PRO A 357 -30.35 6.38 -11.60
N ASN A 358 -30.65 6.14 -10.31
CA ASN A 358 -30.20 6.97 -9.19
C ASN A 358 -28.95 6.43 -8.49
N SER A 359 -28.36 5.36 -9.02
CA SER A 359 -27.12 4.78 -8.44
C SER A 359 -25.97 5.78 -8.47
N LYS A 360 -25.03 5.61 -7.55
CA LYS A 360 -23.80 6.43 -7.53
C LYS A 360 -23.00 6.33 -8.82
N VAL A 361 -23.07 5.20 -9.55
CA VAL A 361 -22.45 5.03 -10.86
C VAL A 361 -23.10 5.95 -11.89
N ASN A 362 -24.43 6.01 -11.94
CA ASN A 362 -25.16 6.91 -12.84
C ASN A 362 -24.98 8.38 -12.47
N LEU A 363 -24.90 8.69 -11.18
CA LEU A 363 -24.58 10.05 -10.71
C LEU A 363 -23.16 10.47 -11.12
N CYS A 364 -22.19 9.55 -11.02
CA CYS A 364 -20.83 9.77 -11.52
C CYS A 364 -20.83 10.04 -13.03
N VAL A 365 -21.55 9.25 -13.83
CA VAL A 365 -21.72 9.47 -15.27
C VAL A 365 -22.32 10.85 -15.57
N ASN A 366 -23.32 11.29 -14.79
CA ASN A 366 -23.92 12.62 -14.92
C ASN A 366 -22.90 13.74 -14.68
N ASN A 367 -22.13 13.63 -13.59
CA ASN A 367 -21.11 14.62 -13.25
C ASN A 367 -19.98 14.65 -14.28
N ILE A 368 -19.49 13.49 -14.73
CA ILE A 368 -18.47 13.42 -15.78
C ILE A 368 -18.94 14.08 -17.07
N HIS A 369 -20.18 13.80 -17.51
CA HIS A 369 -20.73 14.37 -18.72
C HIS A 369 -20.89 15.89 -18.62
N ARG A 370 -21.45 16.41 -17.53
CA ARG A 370 -21.56 17.83 -17.25
C ARG A 370 -20.22 18.55 -17.33
N ILE A 371 -19.23 18.05 -16.58
CA ILE A 371 -17.87 18.64 -16.53
C ILE A 371 -17.18 18.53 -17.91
N TRP A 372 -17.44 17.45 -18.66
CA TRP A 372 -16.94 17.33 -20.03
C TRP A 372 -17.52 18.38 -20.95
N GLN A 373 -18.82 18.66 -20.84
CA GLN A 373 -19.49 19.72 -21.62
C GLN A 373 -18.93 21.10 -21.25
N ASP A 374 -18.90 21.43 -19.97
CA ASP A 374 -18.44 22.74 -19.47
C ASP A 374 -16.97 23.00 -19.82
N GLY A 375 -16.14 21.95 -19.83
CA GLY A 375 -14.72 22.04 -20.11
C GLY A 375 -14.30 21.85 -21.57
N GLN A 376 -15.20 21.99 -22.55
CA GLN A 376 -14.89 21.71 -23.97
C GLN A 376 -13.85 22.66 -24.56
N ALA A 377 -13.95 23.95 -24.27
CA ALA A 377 -13.07 24.97 -24.81
C ALA A 377 -11.60 24.73 -24.43
N ASP A 378 -11.35 24.35 -23.19
CA ASP A 378 -10.02 24.15 -22.64
C ASP A 378 -9.56 22.67 -22.71
N LYS A 379 -10.42 21.79 -23.22
CA LYS A 379 -10.19 20.34 -23.24
C LYS A 379 -9.82 19.80 -21.85
N LEU A 380 -10.60 20.21 -20.84
CA LEU A 380 -10.38 19.80 -19.46
C LEU A 380 -10.51 18.28 -19.31
N THR A 381 -9.70 17.71 -18.43
CA THR A 381 -9.61 16.25 -18.23
C THR A 381 -10.09 15.83 -16.84
N GLN A 382 -10.49 14.60 -16.71
CA GLN A 382 -11.03 14.01 -15.49
C GLN A 382 -10.43 12.65 -15.20
N LEU A 383 -10.23 12.30 -13.92
CA LEU A 383 -9.82 10.98 -13.47
C LEU A 383 -10.97 10.29 -12.74
N VAL A 384 -11.15 9.01 -12.99
CA VAL A 384 -12.11 8.16 -12.25
C VAL A 384 -11.35 7.01 -11.62
N PHE A 385 -11.39 6.94 -10.30
CA PHE A 385 -10.82 5.84 -9.53
C PHE A 385 -11.90 4.85 -9.14
N CYS A 386 -11.66 3.58 -9.50
CA CYS A 386 -12.47 2.45 -9.09
C CYS A 386 -11.57 1.22 -8.95
N ASP A 387 -11.44 0.69 -7.73
CA ASP A 387 -10.62 -0.48 -7.43
C ASP A 387 -11.44 -1.78 -7.56
N LEU A 388 -12.75 -1.67 -7.38
CA LEU A 388 -13.69 -2.77 -7.58
C LEU A 388 -14.05 -2.91 -9.07
N SER A 389 -14.36 -4.14 -9.52
CA SER A 389 -14.82 -4.40 -10.91
C SER A 389 -13.82 -3.97 -12.00
N THR A 390 -12.50 -4.14 -11.78
CA THR A 390 -11.48 -3.79 -12.77
C THR A 390 -11.55 -4.71 -14.01
N PRO A 391 -11.34 -4.17 -15.25
CA PRO A 391 -11.39 -4.99 -16.46
C PRO A 391 -10.26 -6.02 -16.47
N LYS A 392 -10.59 -7.30 -16.68
CA LYS A 392 -9.62 -8.38 -16.87
C LYS A 392 -9.00 -8.26 -18.26
N GLY A 393 -7.69 -8.05 -18.35
CA GLY A 393 -6.97 -7.98 -19.64
C GLY A 393 -7.01 -9.32 -20.38
N LYS A 394 -7.14 -9.30 -21.71
CA LYS A 394 -7.11 -10.49 -22.61
C LYS A 394 -5.88 -11.40 -22.45
N ALA A 395 -4.85 -10.97 -21.71
CA ALA A 395 -3.62 -11.73 -21.45
C ALA A 395 -3.74 -12.73 -20.28
N ALA A 396 -4.83 -12.74 -19.52
CA ALA A 396 -5.02 -13.67 -18.40
C ALA A 396 -5.50 -15.07 -18.87
N GLN A 397 -5.82 -15.24 -20.14
CA GLN A 397 -6.25 -16.53 -20.73
C GLN A 397 -5.11 -17.43 -21.21
N SER A 398 -3.87 -16.98 -21.23
CA SER A 398 -2.72 -17.82 -21.61
C SER A 398 -1.61 -17.74 -20.57
N GLY A 399 -1.55 -18.76 -19.73
CA GLY A 399 -0.33 -19.16 -19.02
C GLY A 399 -0.05 -18.38 -17.73
N ARG A 400 -0.24 -19.07 -16.63
CA ARG A 400 0.33 -18.78 -15.30
C ARG A 400 1.79 -18.37 -15.40
N ILE A 401 2.08 -17.08 -15.39
CA ILE A 401 3.37 -16.56 -14.96
C ILE A 401 3.07 -15.58 -13.84
N ALA A 402 3.35 -16.03 -12.62
CA ALA A 402 3.28 -15.25 -11.40
C ALA A 402 4.08 -13.96 -11.57
N ALA A 403 3.43 -12.82 -11.63
CA ALA A 403 4.05 -11.55 -11.37
C ALA A 403 4.33 -11.47 -9.86
N LYS A 404 5.50 -11.96 -9.44
CA LYS A 404 6.09 -11.65 -8.14
C LYS A 404 6.50 -10.18 -8.17
N GLY A 405 5.74 -9.33 -7.56
CA GLY A 405 6.10 -7.91 -7.42
C GLY A 405 5.11 -7.15 -6.56
N THR A 406 5.48 -6.99 -5.30
CA THR A 406 5.25 -5.83 -4.42
C THR A 406 3.83 -5.31 -4.26
N ASP A 407 3.22 -5.70 -3.22
CA ASP A 407 2.48 -4.99 -2.18
C ASP A 407 1.56 -5.97 -1.48
N SER A 408 1.63 -6.00 -0.16
CA SER A 408 0.88 -6.84 0.77
C SER A 408 0.44 -8.20 0.18
N PRO A 409 1.17 -9.29 0.40
CA PRO A 409 0.82 -10.62 -0.13
C PRO A 409 -0.59 -11.05 0.26
N GLU A 410 -1.10 -10.51 1.36
CA GLU A 410 -2.44 -10.80 1.87
C GLU A 410 -3.54 -10.12 1.05
N LEU A 411 -3.35 -8.88 0.61
CA LEU A 411 -4.34 -8.18 -0.22
C LEU A 411 -4.36 -8.76 -1.64
N HIS A 412 -3.20 -9.08 -2.21
CA HIS A 412 -3.12 -9.74 -3.53
C HIS A 412 -3.52 -11.22 -3.49
N ALA A 413 -3.23 -11.93 -2.40
CA ALA A 413 -3.76 -13.29 -2.21
C ALA A 413 -5.27 -13.26 -2.05
N LEU A 414 -5.79 -12.20 -1.45
CA LEU A 414 -7.21 -11.95 -1.27
C LEU A 414 -7.90 -11.60 -2.59
N GLU A 415 -7.36 -10.65 -3.35
CA GLU A 415 -7.85 -10.30 -4.68
C GLU A 415 -7.71 -11.48 -5.66
N ALA A 416 -6.60 -12.22 -5.60
CA ALA A 416 -6.39 -13.42 -6.42
C ALA A 416 -7.30 -14.59 -6.01
N ALA A 417 -7.64 -14.75 -4.74
CA ALA A 417 -8.58 -15.77 -4.28
C ALA A 417 -10.02 -15.42 -4.71
N ILE A 418 -10.37 -14.14 -4.69
CA ILE A 418 -11.68 -13.65 -5.17
C ILE A 418 -11.78 -13.82 -6.70
N ASP A 419 -10.68 -13.65 -7.44
CA ASP A 419 -10.66 -13.81 -8.91
C ASP A 419 -10.56 -15.27 -9.39
N ALA A 420 -10.20 -16.24 -8.55
CA ALA A 420 -9.97 -17.62 -8.95
C ALA A 420 -11.25 -18.47 -9.08
N GLU A 421 -12.39 -18.02 -8.59
CA GLU A 421 -13.65 -18.80 -8.55
C GLU A 421 -14.59 -18.59 -9.76
N THR A 422 -14.23 -17.75 -10.75
CA THR A 422 -15.07 -17.59 -11.96
C THR A 422 -14.52 -18.38 -13.14
N GLY A 423 -15.25 -19.43 -13.54
CA GLY A 423 -15.00 -20.24 -14.75
C GLY A 423 -15.11 -19.43 -16.06
N PRO A 424 -14.79 -20.04 -17.23
CA PRO A 424 -14.71 -19.35 -18.51
C PRO A 424 -16.09 -19.23 -19.16
N GLU A 425 -16.82 -18.18 -18.84
CA GLU A 425 -18.01 -17.75 -19.60
C GLU A 425 -17.96 -16.23 -19.73
N GLU A 426 -18.44 -15.67 -20.83
CA GLU A 426 -18.56 -14.29 -21.34
C GLU A 426 -17.82 -13.18 -20.56
N PRO A 427 -17.37 -12.08 -21.16
CA PRO A 427 -16.66 -11.03 -20.42
C PRO A 427 -17.55 -10.54 -19.29
N PRO A 428 -17.15 -10.75 -18.03
CA PRO A 428 -18.00 -10.41 -16.89
C PRO A 428 -18.31 -8.92 -16.93
N PHE A 429 -19.54 -8.53 -16.57
CA PHE A 429 -19.95 -7.14 -16.41
C PHE A 429 -18.90 -6.35 -15.63
N THR A 430 -18.45 -5.23 -16.19
CA THR A 430 -17.55 -4.31 -15.51
C THR A 430 -18.13 -2.91 -15.43
N ILE A 431 -17.96 -2.25 -14.30
CA ILE A 431 -18.37 -0.85 -14.12
C ILE A 431 -17.62 0.07 -15.10
N TYR A 432 -16.41 -0.28 -15.47
CA TYR A 432 -15.62 0.48 -16.44
C TYR A 432 -16.27 0.52 -17.82
N ASP A 433 -16.73 -0.63 -18.30
CA ASP A 433 -17.40 -0.71 -19.60
C ASP A 433 -18.78 -0.06 -19.55
N ASP A 434 -19.55 -0.25 -18.46
CA ASP A 434 -20.86 0.37 -18.24
C ASP A 434 -20.76 1.92 -18.28
N ILE A 435 -19.81 2.50 -17.54
CA ILE A 435 -19.57 3.95 -17.55
C ILE A 435 -19.18 4.43 -18.95
N ARG A 436 -18.27 3.73 -19.63
CA ARG A 436 -17.83 4.11 -20.97
C ARG A 436 -18.98 4.11 -21.96
N GLU A 437 -19.81 3.07 -21.96
CA GLU A 437 -20.95 2.97 -22.87
C GLU A 437 -22.02 4.03 -22.59
N LYS A 438 -22.31 4.30 -21.32
CA LYS A 438 -23.22 5.38 -20.93
C LYS A 438 -22.71 6.77 -21.35
N LEU A 439 -21.43 7.03 -21.22
CA LEU A 439 -20.82 8.28 -21.65
C LEU A 439 -20.82 8.43 -23.18
N VAL A 440 -20.53 7.35 -23.92
CA VAL A 440 -20.61 7.34 -25.37
C VAL A 440 -22.05 7.56 -25.85
N ALA A 441 -23.03 6.92 -25.24
CA ALA A 441 -24.44 7.13 -25.52
C ALA A 441 -24.90 8.59 -25.31
N ARG A 442 -24.22 9.35 -24.44
CA ARG A 442 -24.42 10.77 -24.18
C ARG A 442 -23.63 11.69 -25.11
N GLY A 443 -22.90 11.15 -26.08
CA GLY A 443 -22.19 11.91 -27.10
C GLY A 443 -20.71 12.19 -26.81
N ILE A 444 -20.11 11.61 -25.78
CA ILE A 444 -18.65 11.69 -25.60
C ILE A 444 -17.98 10.74 -26.58
N PRO A 445 -17.07 11.21 -27.46
CA PRO A 445 -16.35 10.34 -28.38
C PRO A 445 -15.59 9.24 -27.65
N ARG A 446 -15.70 8.00 -28.13
CA ARG A 446 -15.07 6.83 -27.49
C ARG A 446 -13.55 7.00 -27.31
N GLU A 447 -12.87 7.64 -28.24
CA GLU A 447 -11.43 7.92 -28.19
C GLU A 447 -11.02 8.91 -27.10
N GLN A 448 -11.98 9.65 -26.52
CA GLN A 448 -11.75 10.56 -25.40
C GLN A 448 -11.86 9.86 -24.03
N ILE A 449 -12.26 8.58 -24.02
CA ILE A 449 -12.38 7.76 -22.81
C ILE A 449 -11.36 6.64 -22.88
N ALA A 450 -10.52 6.49 -21.85
CA ALA A 450 -9.49 5.47 -21.82
C ALA A 450 -9.40 4.77 -20.45
N PHE A 451 -8.99 3.52 -20.46
CA PHE A 451 -8.67 2.77 -19.24
C PHE A 451 -7.16 2.59 -19.13
N ILE A 452 -6.60 2.85 -17.96
CA ILE A 452 -5.18 2.61 -17.69
C ILE A 452 -4.81 1.13 -17.91
N HIS A 453 -5.79 0.23 -17.73
CA HIS A 453 -5.63 -1.21 -17.89
C HIS A 453 -5.35 -1.63 -19.34
N GLU A 454 -5.67 -0.81 -20.32
CA GLU A 454 -5.39 -1.02 -21.74
C GLU A 454 -3.92 -0.71 -22.09
N ALA A 455 -3.21 0.04 -21.24
CA ALA A 455 -1.81 0.42 -21.40
C ALA A 455 -0.86 -0.53 -20.65
N ASN A 456 -0.66 -1.74 -21.19
CA ASN A 456 0.09 -2.82 -20.54
C ASN A 456 1.63 -2.68 -20.57
N THR A 457 2.16 -1.70 -21.30
CA THR A 457 3.60 -1.44 -21.39
C THR A 457 3.92 -0.01 -20.98
N GLU A 458 5.14 0.23 -20.50
CA GLU A 458 5.57 1.58 -20.11
C GLU A 458 5.49 2.59 -21.29
N VAL A 459 5.77 2.14 -22.50
CA VAL A 459 5.63 2.98 -23.71
C VAL A 459 4.18 3.40 -23.92
N ARG A 460 3.24 2.44 -23.88
CA ARG A 460 1.80 2.74 -24.02
C ARG A 460 1.27 3.63 -22.89
N LYS A 461 1.77 3.45 -21.66
CA LYS A 461 1.41 4.35 -20.55
C LYS A 461 1.88 5.79 -20.81
N LYS A 462 3.13 5.97 -21.26
CA LYS A 462 3.68 7.29 -21.62
C LYS A 462 2.85 7.96 -22.73
N GLU A 463 2.49 7.21 -23.76
CA GLU A 463 1.62 7.69 -24.84
C GLU A 463 0.23 8.08 -24.32
N LEU A 464 -0.39 7.24 -23.47
CA LEU A 464 -1.68 7.53 -22.87
C LEU A 464 -1.63 8.78 -22.01
N PHE A 465 -0.62 8.94 -21.17
CA PHE A 465 -0.45 10.14 -20.35
C PHE A 465 -0.21 11.40 -21.18
N ALA A 466 0.50 11.30 -22.31
CA ALA A 466 0.64 12.40 -23.25
C ALA A 466 -0.72 12.80 -23.87
N LYS A 467 -1.56 11.84 -24.24
CA LYS A 467 -2.92 12.08 -24.74
C LYS A 467 -3.82 12.73 -23.68
N VAL A 468 -3.69 12.36 -22.40
CA VAL A 468 -4.43 13.02 -21.31
C VAL A 468 -3.95 14.46 -21.14
N ARG A 469 -2.64 14.71 -21.06
CA ARG A 469 -2.10 16.08 -20.95
C ARG A 469 -2.50 17.00 -22.10
N SER A 470 -2.57 16.46 -23.31
CA SER A 470 -3.01 17.23 -24.49
C SER A 470 -4.53 17.45 -24.56
N GLY A 471 -5.32 16.73 -23.74
CA GLY A 471 -6.78 16.76 -23.78
C GLY A 471 -7.38 15.95 -24.94
N GLN A 472 -6.61 15.04 -25.57
CA GLN A 472 -7.14 14.07 -26.53
C GLN A 472 -7.94 12.99 -25.80
N VAL A 473 -7.45 12.50 -24.65
CA VAL A 473 -8.21 11.69 -23.71
C VAL A 473 -8.68 12.59 -22.60
N ARG A 474 -9.99 12.71 -22.44
CA ARG A 474 -10.61 13.61 -21.47
C ARG A 474 -11.10 12.92 -20.21
N VAL A 475 -11.35 11.61 -20.28
CA VAL A 475 -11.73 10.78 -19.13
C VAL A 475 -10.78 9.59 -19.06
N LEU A 476 -9.98 9.54 -17.99
CA LEU A 476 -9.11 8.41 -17.71
C LEU A 476 -9.61 7.67 -16.49
N MET A 477 -9.88 6.36 -16.65
CA MET A 477 -10.38 5.50 -15.59
C MET A 477 -9.32 4.47 -15.18
N GLY A 478 -9.22 4.19 -13.89
CA GLY A 478 -8.29 3.17 -13.41
C GLY A 478 -8.35 2.90 -11.92
N SER A 479 -7.61 1.89 -11.50
CA SER A 479 -7.46 1.54 -10.09
C SER A 479 -6.37 2.39 -9.42
N THR A 480 -6.45 2.52 -8.09
CA THR A 480 -5.44 3.17 -7.26
C THR A 480 -4.05 2.60 -7.52
N PHE A 481 -3.93 1.29 -7.58
CA PHE A 481 -2.67 0.61 -7.86
C PHE A 481 -2.01 1.05 -9.17
N LYS A 482 -2.78 1.21 -10.25
CA LYS A 482 -2.24 1.56 -11.57
C LYS A 482 -2.09 3.07 -11.80
N MET A 483 -2.90 3.89 -11.15
CA MET A 483 -2.91 5.34 -11.32
C MET A 483 -2.37 6.11 -10.10
N GLY A 484 -2.35 5.48 -8.93
CA GLY A 484 -1.95 6.14 -7.67
C GLY A 484 -0.47 6.49 -7.58
N ALA A 485 0.41 5.85 -8.34
CA ALA A 485 1.85 6.14 -8.32
C ALA A 485 2.38 6.52 -9.71
N GLY A 486 3.29 7.49 -9.79
CA GLY A 486 4.07 7.82 -10.99
C GLY A 486 3.31 8.43 -12.17
N MET A 487 2.04 8.74 -12.03
CA MET A 487 1.25 9.36 -13.09
C MET A 487 1.39 10.90 -13.05
N ASN A 488 1.71 11.49 -14.19
CA ASN A 488 1.93 12.92 -14.36
C ASN A 488 1.01 13.46 -15.47
N VAL A 489 -0.27 13.75 -15.13
CA VAL A 489 -1.32 14.13 -16.09
C VAL A 489 -2.12 15.37 -15.65
N GLN A 490 -1.63 16.11 -14.65
CA GLN A 490 -2.35 17.17 -13.97
C GLN A 490 -2.64 18.41 -14.81
N ASP A 491 -1.96 18.64 -15.93
CA ASP A 491 -1.98 19.90 -16.67
C ASP A 491 -3.37 20.50 -16.88
N ARG A 492 -4.34 19.67 -17.31
CA ARG A 492 -5.72 20.06 -17.62
C ARG A 492 -6.74 19.41 -16.70
N LEU A 493 -6.27 18.77 -15.64
CA LEU A 493 -7.09 17.97 -14.74
C LEU A 493 -7.96 18.86 -13.85
N VAL A 494 -9.28 18.82 -14.02
CA VAL A 494 -10.22 19.65 -13.29
C VAL A 494 -11.05 18.87 -12.27
N ALA A 495 -11.27 17.58 -12.51
CA ALA A 495 -12.06 16.74 -11.61
C ALA A 495 -11.45 15.37 -11.38
N LEU A 496 -11.66 14.87 -10.18
CA LEU A 496 -11.34 13.53 -9.74
C LEU A 496 -12.59 12.91 -9.13
N HIS A 497 -12.90 11.69 -9.53
CA HIS A 497 -14.06 10.94 -9.05
C HIS A 497 -13.58 9.70 -8.29
N ASP A 498 -13.79 9.66 -6.97
CA ASP A 498 -13.61 8.49 -6.12
C ASP A 498 -14.92 7.70 -6.09
N LEU A 499 -15.06 6.73 -6.99
CA LEU A 499 -16.28 5.95 -7.16
C LEU A 499 -16.43 4.88 -6.07
N ASP A 500 -15.33 4.39 -5.55
CA ASP A 500 -15.27 3.48 -4.43
C ASP A 500 -14.31 3.97 -3.34
N CYS A 501 -14.55 3.54 -2.10
CA CYS A 501 -13.69 3.83 -0.97
C CYS A 501 -12.50 2.86 -0.96
N PRO A 502 -11.25 3.33 -0.97
CA PRO A 502 -10.10 2.46 -0.76
C PRO A 502 -9.99 2.01 0.71
N TRP A 503 -9.20 0.97 0.97
CA TRP A 503 -9.00 0.47 2.34
C TRP A 503 -8.13 1.37 3.23
N ARG A 504 -7.27 2.16 2.61
CA ARG A 504 -6.22 2.91 3.31
C ARG A 504 -6.38 4.41 3.12
N PRO A 505 -6.25 5.21 4.18
CA PRO A 505 -6.22 6.68 4.05
C PRO A 505 -5.15 7.17 3.07
N GLY A 506 -3.95 6.55 3.09
CA GLY A 506 -2.86 6.90 2.18
C GLY A 506 -3.22 6.75 0.70
N ASP A 507 -4.12 5.84 0.35
CA ASP A 507 -4.60 5.68 -1.03
C ASP A 507 -5.43 6.89 -1.48
N LEU A 508 -6.27 7.47 -0.58
CA LEU A 508 -7.00 8.71 -0.85
C LEU A 508 -6.06 9.89 -1.06
N GLU A 509 -5.01 9.98 -0.24
CA GLU A 509 -3.99 11.03 -0.40
C GLU A 509 -3.24 10.87 -1.72
N GLN A 510 -2.90 9.64 -2.09
CA GLN A 510 -2.28 9.36 -3.39
C GLN A 510 -3.20 9.71 -4.56
N ARG A 511 -4.50 9.38 -4.49
CA ARG A 511 -5.50 9.77 -5.51
C ARG A 511 -5.59 11.29 -5.61
N SER A 512 -5.84 11.98 -4.50
CA SER A 512 -5.97 13.44 -4.44
C SER A 512 -4.69 14.15 -4.88
N GLY A 513 -3.51 13.62 -4.56
CA GLY A 513 -2.21 14.12 -5.00
C GLY A 513 -1.97 14.03 -6.52
N ARG A 514 -2.86 13.38 -7.29
CA ARG A 514 -2.80 13.42 -8.76
C ARG A 514 -3.38 14.70 -9.34
N ILE A 515 -4.33 15.30 -8.66
CA ILE A 515 -5.01 16.54 -9.10
C ILE A 515 -4.50 17.77 -8.35
N ILE A 516 -4.28 17.67 -7.02
CA ILE A 516 -3.72 18.74 -6.19
C ILE A 516 -2.20 18.75 -6.37
N ARG A 517 -1.74 19.22 -7.52
CA ARG A 517 -0.32 19.11 -7.88
C ARG A 517 0.16 20.33 -8.64
N GLN A 518 1.43 20.67 -8.44
CA GLN A 518 2.10 21.72 -9.23
C GLN A 518 2.04 21.42 -10.73
N GLY A 519 1.88 22.46 -11.54
CA GLY A 519 1.73 22.34 -12.98
C GLY A 519 0.31 22.10 -13.46
N ASN A 520 -0.68 21.99 -12.56
CA ASN A 520 -2.08 22.06 -12.93
C ASN A 520 -2.43 23.51 -13.31
N ARG A 521 -3.09 23.69 -14.46
CA ARG A 521 -3.44 25.03 -14.98
C ARG A 521 -4.69 25.60 -14.32
N ASN A 522 -5.51 24.76 -13.71
CA ASN A 522 -6.73 25.18 -13.04
C ASN A 522 -6.37 25.77 -11.66
N LYS A 523 -7.01 26.84 -11.28
CA LYS A 523 -6.89 27.42 -9.93
C LYS A 523 -7.67 26.64 -8.89
N GLU A 524 -8.78 26.06 -9.31
CA GLU A 524 -9.68 25.25 -8.51
C GLU A 524 -9.88 23.90 -9.17
N VAL A 525 -9.98 22.86 -8.38
CA VAL A 525 -10.23 21.48 -8.82
C VAL A 525 -11.27 20.83 -7.93
N HIS A 526 -12.02 19.88 -8.48
CA HIS A 526 -13.15 19.26 -7.81
C HIS A 526 -12.86 17.77 -7.54
N ILE A 527 -13.06 17.33 -6.30
CA ILE A 527 -12.92 15.94 -5.89
C ILE A 527 -14.30 15.44 -5.46
N TYR A 528 -14.85 14.51 -6.23
CA TYR A 528 -16.16 13.91 -5.99
C TYR A 528 -16.00 12.57 -5.31
N ARG A 529 -16.64 12.39 -4.16
CA ARG A 529 -16.74 11.12 -3.43
C ARG A 529 -18.16 10.63 -3.49
N TYR A 530 -18.34 9.40 -3.98
CA TYR A 530 -19.66 8.80 -4.17
C TYR A 530 -19.93 7.78 -3.09
N VAL A 531 -21.07 7.91 -2.42
CA VAL A 531 -21.45 7.10 -1.26
C VAL A 531 -22.86 6.58 -1.44
N THR A 532 -23.07 5.26 -1.26
CA THR A 532 -24.41 4.67 -1.12
C THR A 532 -24.72 4.56 0.36
N GLU A 533 -25.70 5.34 0.83
CA GLU A 533 -26.11 5.39 2.25
C GLU A 533 -26.62 4.02 2.74
N SER A 534 -26.54 3.78 4.04
CA SER A 534 -27.01 2.53 4.67
C SER A 534 -26.45 1.25 4.03
N THR A 535 -25.21 1.32 3.53
CA THR A 535 -24.45 0.17 3.00
C THR A 535 -23.04 0.15 3.58
N PHE A 536 -22.30 -0.91 3.27
CA PHE A 536 -20.86 -1.03 3.61
C PHE A 536 -20.02 0.15 3.10
N ASP A 537 -20.49 0.83 2.08
CA ASP A 537 -19.80 1.97 1.47
C ASP A 537 -19.72 3.16 2.44
N ALA A 538 -20.86 3.54 3.04
CA ALA A 538 -20.94 4.64 4.01
C ALA A 538 -20.02 4.38 5.24
N TYR A 539 -20.07 3.17 5.78
CA TYR A 539 -19.23 2.78 6.90
C TYR A 539 -17.73 2.84 6.57
N LEU A 540 -17.34 2.35 5.39
CA LEU A 540 -15.94 2.37 4.97
C LEU A 540 -15.42 3.80 4.79
N TRP A 541 -16.21 4.69 4.19
CA TRP A 541 -15.85 6.10 4.05
C TRP A 541 -15.63 6.75 5.41
N GLN A 542 -16.55 6.54 6.37
CA GLN A 542 -16.43 7.07 7.72
C GLN A 542 -15.18 6.52 8.44
N THR A 543 -14.93 5.23 8.33
CA THR A 543 -13.74 4.57 8.92
C THR A 543 -12.44 5.13 8.35
N VAL A 544 -12.34 5.25 7.02
CA VAL A 544 -11.13 5.78 6.37
C VAL A 544 -10.92 7.26 6.68
N GLU A 545 -11.98 8.06 6.73
CA GLU A 545 -11.89 9.47 7.12
C GLU A 545 -11.43 9.65 8.57
N ASN A 546 -11.93 8.84 9.50
CA ASN A 546 -11.49 8.88 10.90
C ASN A 546 -10.02 8.51 11.03
N LYS A 547 -9.57 7.46 10.33
CA LYS A 547 -8.15 7.09 10.25
C LYS A 547 -7.30 8.23 9.67
N GLN A 548 -7.74 8.87 8.60
CA GLN A 548 -7.02 9.97 7.96
C GLN A 548 -6.88 11.18 8.89
N LYS A 549 -7.97 11.59 9.55
CA LYS A 549 -7.94 12.67 10.55
C LYS A 549 -6.92 12.37 11.64
N PHE A 550 -6.93 11.15 12.15
CA PHE A 550 -6.05 10.69 13.18
C PHE A 550 -4.57 10.73 12.74
N ILE A 551 -4.22 10.10 11.62
CA ILE A 551 -2.85 10.12 11.07
C ILE A 551 -2.38 11.57 10.86
N SER A 552 -3.23 12.41 10.30
CA SER A 552 -2.93 13.83 10.09
C SER A 552 -2.67 14.58 11.39
N GLN A 553 -3.46 14.36 12.45
CA GLN A 553 -3.24 14.98 13.76
C GLN A 553 -1.89 14.60 14.36
N ILE A 554 -1.52 13.32 14.27
CA ILE A 554 -0.22 12.83 14.75
C ILE A 554 0.92 13.47 13.97
N MET A 555 0.85 13.40 12.64
CA MET A 555 1.94 13.87 11.78
C MET A 555 2.13 15.38 11.84
N THR A 556 1.07 16.16 12.01
CA THR A 556 1.14 17.63 12.08
C THR A 556 1.48 18.16 13.46
N SER A 557 1.25 17.39 14.51
CA SER A 557 1.35 17.83 15.95
C SER A 557 0.58 19.11 16.26
N LYS A 558 -0.47 19.43 15.49
CA LYS A 558 -1.29 20.61 15.71
C LYS A 558 -2.22 20.48 16.92
N SER A 559 -2.39 19.27 17.44
CA SER A 559 -3.17 19.01 18.65
C SER A 559 -2.38 18.07 19.55
N PRO A 560 -2.21 18.39 20.85
CA PRO A 560 -1.57 17.50 21.81
C PRO A 560 -2.53 16.39 22.25
N VAL A 561 -2.99 15.59 21.29
CA VAL A 561 -3.76 14.37 21.59
C VAL A 561 -2.78 13.39 22.23
N ARG A 562 -2.96 13.10 23.51
CA ARG A 562 -2.10 12.17 24.24
C ARG A 562 -2.40 10.71 23.95
N SER A 563 -3.62 10.42 23.48
CA SER A 563 -4.05 9.06 23.15
C SER A 563 -5.00 9.03 21.98
N CYS A 564 -5.01 7.93 21.25
CA CYS A 564 -5.88 7.69 20.12
C CYS A 564 -6.25 6.22 19.98
N GLU A 565 -7.36 5.97 19.33
CA GLU A 565 -7.78 4.62 18.97
C GLU A 565 -7.17 4.20 17.63
N ASP A 566 -6.60 3.00 17.57
CA ASP A 566 -6.13 2.39 16.32
C ASP A 566 -7.25 1.53 15.71
N ILE A 567 -7.63 1.86 14.49
CA ILE A 567 -8.67 1.15 13.76
C ILE A 567 -7.99 0.41 12.61
N ASP A 568 -7.44 -0.76 12.87
CA ASP A 568 -6.82 -1.60 11.84
C ASP A 568 -7.66 -2.85 11.58
N GLU A 569 -8.54 -2.77 10.57
CA GLU A 569 -9.33 -3.93 10.15
C GLU A 569 -9.40 -4.05 8.63
N ALA A 570 -8.95 -5.20 8.14
CA ALA A 570 -9.12 -5.61 6.76
C ALA A 570 -10.49 -6.29 6.50
N ALA A 571 -11.21 -6.66 7.56
CA ALA A 571 -12.55 -7.25 7.48
C ALA A 571 -13.40 -6.71 8.62
N LEU A 572 -14.67 -6.44 8.33
CA LEU A 572 -15.65 -6.05 9.34
C LEU A 572 -15.90 -7.19 10.32
N SER A 573 -16.01 -6.85 11.60
CA SER A 573 -16.47 -7.80 12.62
C SER A 573 -17.96 -8.11 12.43
N TYR A 574 -18.42 -9.21 13.02
CA TYR A 574 -19.86 -9.53 13.02
C TYR A 574 -20.72 -8.43 13.65
N ALA A 575 -20.23 -7.80 14.73
CA ALA A 575 -20.93 -6.71 15.40
C ALA A 575 -21.10 -5.47 14.49
N GLU A 576 -20.05 -5.11 13.74
CA GLU A 576 -20.08 -3.99 12.80
C GLU A 576 -21.03 -4.28 11.61
N ILE A 577 -21.00 -5.49 11.06
CA ILE A 577 -21.95 -5.88 10.00
C ILE A 577 -23.38 -5.82 10.52
N LYS A 578 -23.62 -6.31 11.74
CA LYS A 578 -24.94 -6.28 12.35
C LYS A 578 -25.44 -4.86 12.60
N ALA A 579 -24.58 -3.96 13.09
CA ALA A 579 -24.90 -2.56 13.30
C ALA A 579 -25.25 -1.86 11.99
N LEU A 580 -24.42 -2.05 10.95
CA LEU A 580 -24.70 -1.57 9.60
C LEU A 580 -26.06 -1.99 9.06
N CYS A 581 -26.42 -3.27 9.27
CA CYS A 581 -27.69 -3.80 8.78
C CYS A 581 -28.89 -3.37 9.64
N ALA A 582 -28.69 -3.00 10.91
CA ALA A 582 -29.73 -2.51 11.80
C ALA A 582 -30.02 -1.01 11.61
N GLY A 583 -29.17 -0.29 10.87
CA GLY A 583 -29.28 1.16 10.69
C GLY A 583 -28.92 1.96 11.94
N ASP A 584 -28.27 1.36 12.91
CA ASP A 584 -27.67 2.05 14.06
C ASP A 584 -26.24 2.49 13.68
N GLU A 585 -26.09 3.77 13.39
CA GLU A 585 -24.80 4.43 13.18
C GLU A 585 -24.06 4.70 14.49
#